data_1eba4540c122e8d0913b8cc5d75b5633
#
_entry.id   1eba4540c122e8d0913b8cc5d75b5633
#
_cell.length_a   1.000
_cell.length_b   1.000
_cell.length_c   1.000
_cell.angle_alpha   90.00
_cell.angle_beta   90.00
_cell.angle_gamma   90.00
#
_symmetry.space_group_name_H-M   'P 1'
#
loop_
_entity.id
_entity.type
_entity.pdbx_description
1 polymer ?
#
loop_
_entity_poly.entity_id
_entity_poly.type
_entity_poly.pdbx_seq_one_letter_code
_entity_poly.pdbx_strand_id
1 'polypeptide(L)'
;MSKKKNTKKKTAKTPQAKTKRPVNGIIIAAVAVLIAVAVAVAVFLVKKNDKPEPPSVNHVETLAPDGSKYTYAEYKGTKMPVEFVEILNNAEQDSYDACREYGVALELGDREISLPEFVMYYYDVYYFQTESALYSIQQTGANRTGYDLYKLPTEQKHPREEYMWSEQFTQEVIENMALNYMMFDEAVEAGVELSNSDISAVLESLQLIERGAKSEQRTVDEEIADTYCEGLTADMYMAREIVVAYATAYDAAKHADYVDSYSFSDVEAVFNKKPVDYAVARLRVYPIEGEYNEAEVSEVSNEKEFLEYANKNHPRDTYDANFTTECGYLTKQRLSDIYGTEVGEWAFAKGRKAGDIAVVQGMLFRYLVYMEVPAFHATSCDIMFVGTQYDENMTAETRKQEFEKAEKMYLEWKNGDGTKEGFWDYSTSANGMGEETVRIGDYYFEIDNWIHDPSRKSGDSVMLNTSQGCGAVYYIGKNEDDFDWIKTIKETLATEELKAYQQEVLAKDYEAERNRAVLNNAYDTADISILKHQKKLEEKEKQNK
;
A
#
# COMPACT_ATOMS: atom_id res chain seq x y z
N MET A 1 -56.23 -61.50 -0.10
CA MET A 1 -55.83 -60.37 0.73
C MET A 1 -54.40 -60.61 1.20
N SER A 2 -53.41 -59.97 0.52
CA SER A 2 -51.98 -60.12 0.85
C SER A 2 -51.38 -58.73 1.01
N LYS A 3 -50.92 -58.40 2.22
CA LYS A 3 -50.25 -57.11 2.53
C LYS A 3 -48.80 -57.16 2.13
N LYS A 4 -48.40 -56.33 1.12
CA LYS A 4 -47.01 -56.07 0.79
C LYS A 4 -46.40 -55.11 1.85
N LYS A 5 -45.35 -55.53 2.55
CA LYS A 5 -44.50 -54.71 3.38
C LYS A 5 -43.48 -53.99 2.53
N ASN A 6 -43.54 -52.65 2.52
CA ASN A 6 -42.51 -51.80 1.92
C ASN A 6 -41.34 -51.60 2.91
N THR A 7 -40.21 -52.13 2.58
CA THR A 7 -38.94 -51.93 3.31
C THR A 7 -38.22 -50.72 2.73
N LYS A 8 -38.20 -49.61 3.43
CA LYS A 8 -37.37 -48.41 3.10
C LYS A 8 -35.90 -48.70 3.40
N LYS A 9 -35.08 -48.79 2.35
CA LYS A 9 -33.62 -48.73 2.46
C LYS A 9 -33.18 -47.33 2.93
N LYS A 10 -32.57 -47.28 4.12
CA LYS A 10 -31.80 -46.09 4.57
C LYS A 10 -30.45 -46.08 3.84
N THR A 11 -30.26 -45.13 2.95
CA THR A 11 -28.96 -44.79 2.42
C THR A 11 -28.15 -44.03 3.46
N ALA A 12 -27.03 -44.61 3.88
CA ALA A 12 -26.07 -43.98 4.77
C ALA A 12 -25.40 -42.82 4.01
N LYS A 13 -25.50 -41.60 4.55
CA LYS A 13 -24.74 -40.44 4.08
C LYS A 13 -23.29 -40.57 4.59
N THR A 14 -22.38 -40.67 3.67
CA THR A 14 -20.93 -40.54 3.92
C THR A 14 -20.65 -39.11 4.44
N PRO A 15 -19.86 -38.93 5.50
CA PRO A 15 -19.48 -37.60 5.96
C PRO A 15 -18.57 -36.95 4.92
N GLN A 16 -19.00 -35.85 4.33
CA GLN A 16 -18.13 -34.97 3.56
C GLN A 16 -17.07 -34.37 4.50
N ALA A 17 -15.82 -34.66 4.21
CA ALA A 17 -14.72 -33.99 4.86
C ALA A 17 -14.83 -32.48 4.57
N LYS A 18 -14.99 -31.69 5.62
CA LYS A 18 -14.88 -30.22 5.55
C LYS A 18 -13.42 -29.89 5.25
N THR A 19 -13.12 -29.56 4.02
CA THR A 19 -11.85 -28.92 3.67
C THR A 19 -11.79 -27.58 4.42
N LYS A 20 -10.91 -27.50 5.41
CA LYS A 20 -10.53 -26.23 6.04
C LYS A 20 -9.89 -25.36 4.97
N ARG A 21 -10.54 -24.27 4.56
CA ARG A 21 -9.92 -23.24 3.76
C ARG A 21 -8.91 -22.50 4.64
N PRO A 22 -7.70 -22.23 4.18
CA PRO A 22 -6.74 -21.47 4.97
C PRO A 22 -7.25 -20.01 5.09
N VAL A 23 -7.72 -19.64 6.26
CA VAL A 23 -8.21 -18.28 6.57
C VAL A 23 -7.05 -17.29 6.71
N ASN A 24 -5.86 -17.79 7.01
CA ASN A 24 -4.66 -16.99 7.30
C ASN A 24 -4.14 -16.14 6.11
N GLY A 25 -4.42 -16.53 4.87
CA GLY A 25 -3.91 -15.83 3.68
C GLY A 25 -4.44 -14.41 3.46
N ILE A 26 -5.61 -14.07 4.00
CA ILE A 26 -6.24 -12.75 3.79
C ILE A 26 -5.74 -11.75 4.85
N ILE A 27 -5.51 -12.21 6.07
CA ILE A 27 -5.07 -11.35 7.19
C ILE A 27 -3.61 -10.93 7.00
N ILE A 28 -2.73 -11.88 6.63
CA ILE A 28 -1.31 -11.58 6.35
C ILE A 28 -1.18 -10.63 5.15
N ALA A 29 -2.01 -10.80 4.11
CA ALA A 29 -2.03 -9.86 2.99
C ALA A 29 -2.51 -8.46 3.40
N ALA A 30 -3.42 -8.35 4.37
CA ALA A 30 -3.85 -7.06 4.89
C ALA A 30 -2.73 -6.37 5.70
N VAL A 31 -2.01 -7.11 6.54
CA VAL A 31 -0.89 -6.57 7.34
C VAL A 31 0.29 -6.20 6.45
N ALA A 32 0.66 -7.03 5.48
CA ALA A 32 1.71 -6.69 4.51
C ALA A 32 1.34 -5.47 3.64
N VAL A 33 0.08 -5.33 3.23
CA VAL A 33 -0.43 -4.14 2.53
C VAL A 33 -0.37 -2.91 3.44
N LEU A 34 -0.50 -3.07 4.74
CA LEU A 34 -0.51 -1.98 5.70
C LEU A 34 0.87 -1.50 6.10
N ILE A 35 1.80 -2.42 6.27
CA ILE A 35 3.23 -2.08 6.37
C ILE A 35 3.67 -1.44 5.06
N ALA A 36 3.28 -1.99 3.91
CA ALA A 36 3.56 -1.39 2.60
C ALA A 36 2.87 -0.02 2.41
N VAL A 37 1.69 0.21 2.95
CA VAL A 37 1.00 1.52 2.89
C VAL A 37 1.60 2.50 3.89
N ALA A 38 1.94 2.08 5.11
CA ALA A 38 2.66 2.93 6.07
C ALA A 38 4.07 3.27 5.58
N VAL A 39 4.78 2.30 5.02
CA VAL A 39 6.09 2.50 4.35
C VAL A 39 5.90 3.27 3.04
N ALA A 40 4.88 3.03 2.23
CA ALA A 40 4.62 3.82 1.03
C ALA A 40 4.20 5.26 1.37
N VAL A 41 3.47 5.49 2.44
CA VAL A 41 3.16 6.85 2.94
C VAL A 41 4.41 7.49 3.54
N ALA A 42 5.20 6.77 4.32
CA ALA A 42 6.49 7.28 4.83
C ALA A 42 7.49 7.48 3.68
N VAL A 43 7.65 6.54 2.75
CA VAL A 43 8.47 6.67 1.54
C VAL A 43 7.91 7.73 0.58
N PHE A 44 6.60 7.90 0.48
CA PHE A 44 5.97 8.97 -0.30
C PHE A 44 6.20 10.34 0.33
N LEU A 45 6.18 10.44 1.66
CA LEU A 45 6.50 11.68 2.38
C LEU A 45 8.01 11.98 2.36
N VAL A 46 8.87 10.96 2.35
CA VAL A 46 10.34 11.10 2.29
C VAL A 46 10.83 11.31 0.87
N LYS A 47 10.26 10.64 -0.15
CA LYS A 47 10.59 10.87 -1.58
C LYS A 47 10.31 12.30 -2.06
N LYS A 48 9.72 13.13 -1.24
CA LYS A 48 9.49 14.56 -1.55
C LYS A 48 10.80 15.37 -1.65
N ASN A 49 11.95 14.83 -1.23
CA ASN A 49 13.20 15.58 -1.21
C ASN A 49 14.47 14.87 -1.75
N ASP A 50 14.43 13.59 -2.11
CA ASP A 50 15.63 12.90 -2.55
C ASP A 50 15.58 12.57 -4.05
N LYS A 51 16.55 13.12 -4.80
CA LYS A 51 16.84 12.76 -6.19
C LYS A 51 17.39 11.34 -6.22
N PRO A 52 16.98 10.47 -7.14
CA PRO A 52 17.70 9.22 -7.39
C PRO A 52 19.07 9.55 -7.96
N GLU A 53 20.13 9.25 -7.22
CA GLU A 53 21.47 9.20 -7.77
C GLU A 53 21.67 7.90 -8.56
N PRO A 54 22.41 7.93 -9.68
CA PRO A 54 22.73 6.72 -10.43
C PRO A 54 23.63 5.80 -9.59
N PRO A 55 23.61 4.48 -9.81
CA PRO A 55 24.38 3.52 -9.03
C PRO A 55 25.88 3.70 -9.28
N SER A 56 26.53 4.47 -8.44
CA SER A 56 27.98 4.47 -8.32
C SER A 56 28.33 3.86 -6.98
N VAL A 57 29.01 2.72 -7.04
CA VAL A 57 29.68 2.09 -5.89
C VAL A 57 30.80 3.04 -5.42
N ASN A 58 30.44 4.01 -4.62
CA ASN A 58 31.38 4.78 -3.81
C ASN A 58 30.76 4.88 -2.41
N HIS A 59 31.53 4.47 -1.42
CA HIS A 59 31.23 4.68 0.00
C HIS A 59 30.85 6.14 0.25
N VAL A 60 29.56 6.47 0.20
CA VAL A 60 29.06 7.78 0.60
C VAL A 60 29.09 7.79 2.12
N GLU A 61 29.92 8.67 2.69
CA GLU A 61 29.91 8.92 4.14
C GLU A 61 28.51 9.44 4.52
N THR A 62 27.81 8.65 5.31
CA THR A 62 26.46 8.93 5.77
C THR A 62 26.44 10.14 6.69
N LEU A 63 25.68 11.16 6.33
CA LEU A 63 25.53 12.38 7.11
C LEU A 63 24.14 12.44 7.76
N ALA A 64 24.09 12.81 9.03
CA ALA A 64 22.84 13.15 9.71
C ALA A 64 22.21 14.41 9.07
N PRO A 65 20.90 14.69 9.32
CA PRO A 65 20.20 15.85 8.75
C PRO A 65 20.86 17.20 9.03
N ASP A 66 21.64 17.32 10.09
CA ASP A 66 22.43 18.51 10.46
C ASP A 66 23.80 18.59 9.76
N GLY A 67 24.13 17.61 8.89
CA GLY A 67 25.41 17.51 8.20
C GLY A 67 26.53 16.86 9.03
N SER A 68 26.27 16.39 10.24
CA SER A 68 27.21 15.58 11.03
C SER A 68 27.26 14.14 10.52
N LYS A 69 28.30 13.39 10.90
CA LYS A 69 28.39 11.95 10.59
C LYS A 69 27.77 11.15 11.72
N TYR A 70 26.94 10.17 11.37
CA TYR A 70 26.52 9.16 12.33
C TYR A 70 27.74 8.40 12.84
N THR A 71 27.81 8.19 14.15
CA THR A 71 28.77 7.30 14.76
C THR A 71 28.15 5.92 14.91
N TYR A 72 28.95 4.88 14.75
CA TYR A 72 28.48 3.50 14.75
C TYR A 72 29.15 2.67 15.83
N ALA A 73 28.40 1.74 16.39
CA ALA A 73 28.88 0.72 17.32
C ALA A 73 28.41 -0.67 16.86
N GLU A 74 28.93 -1.71 17.47
CA GLU A 74 28.48 -3.09 17.20
C GLU A 74 27.34 -3.48 18.15
N TYR A 75 26.28 -4.03 17.57
CA TYR A 75 25.20 -4.71 18.27
C TYR A 75 25.07 -6.14 17.74
N LYS A 76 25.35 -7.13 18.60
CA LYS A 76 25.33 -8.57 18.22
C LYS A 76 26.12 -8.89 16.93
N GLY A 77 27.23 -8.18 16.69
CA GLY A 77 28.08 -8.35 15.51
C GLY A 77 27.72 -7.48 14.31
N THR A 78 26.64 -6.72 14.35
CA THR A 78 26.20 -5.83 13.29
C THR A 78 26.47 -4.37 13.65
N LYS A 79 26.89 -3.60 12.68
CA LYS A 79 27.20 -2.18 12.80
C LYS A 79 25.93 -1.35 12.73
N MET A 80 25.61 -0.66 13.82
CA MET A 80 24.42 0.20 13.96
C MET A 80 24.80 1.60 14.46
N PRO A 81 23.97 2.64 14.25
CA PRO A 81 24.16 3.93 14.94
C PRO A 81 24.30 3.75 16.45
N VAL A 82 25.22 4.51 17.07
CA VAL A 82 25.48 4.41 18.51
C VAL A 82 24.21 4.61 19.32
N GLU A 83 23.40 5.57 18.94
CA GLU A 83 22.12 5.88 19.56
C GLU A 83 21.18 4.66 19.57
N PHE A 84 21.15 3.90 18.47
CA PHE A 84 20.31 2.69 18.37
C PHE A 84 20.84 1.58 19.28
N VAL A 85 22.16 1.41 19.35
CA VAL A 85 22.78 0.41 20.24
C VAL A 85 22.49 0.73 21.70
N GLU A 86 22.55 2.01 22.10
CA GLU A 86 22.23 2.45 23.45
C GLU A 86 20.76 2.18 23.79
N ILE A 87 19.83 2.58 22.90
CA ILE A 87 18.39 2.34 23.06
C ILE A 87 18.08 0.84 23.19
N LEU A 88 18.62 0.01 22.29
CA LEU A 88 18.37 -1.44 22.31
C LEU A 88 18.87 -2.10 23.59
N ASN A 89 20.05 -1.73 24.07
CA ASN A 89 20.61 -2.26 25.32
C ASN A 89 19.81 -1.81 26.56
N ASN A 90 19.37 -0.56 26.59
CA ASN A 90 18.52 -0.06 27.68
C ASN A 90 17.15 -0.76 27.65
N ALA A 91 16.54 -0.89 26.48
CA ALA A 91 15.26 -1.57 26.30
C ALA A 91 15.30 -3.05 26.71
N GLU A 92 16.42 -3.77 26.45
CA GLU A 92 16.58 -5.16 26.94
C GLU A 92 16.55 -5.21 28.47
N GLN A 93 17.18 -4.24 29.17
CA GLN A 93 17.15 -4.17 30.62
C GLN A 93 15.76 -3.77 31.14
N ASP A 94 15.15 -2.76 30.52
CA ASP A 94 13.81 -2.27 30.90
C ASP A 94 12.75 -3.35 30.72
N SER A 95 12.81 -4.11 29.60
CA SER A 95 11.92 -5.24 29.32
C SER A 95 12.08 -6.35 30.36
N TYR A 96 13.33 -6.68 30.74
CA TYR A 96 13.58 -7.65 31.80
C TYR A 96 12.99 -7.21 33.14
N ASP A 97 13.16 -5.94 33.53
CA ASP A 97 12.61 -5.39 34.76
C ASP A 97 11.07 -5.33 34.71
N ALA A 98 10.50 -4.96 33.55
CA ALA A 98 9.04 -4.96 33.33
C ALA A 98 8.44 -6.39 33.41
N CYS A 99 9.13 -7.41 32.88
CA CYS A 99 8.70 -8.81 33.03
C CYS A 99 8.62 -9.23 34.51
N ARG A 100 9.56 -8.77 35.34
CA ARG A 100 9.55 -9.07 36.78
C ARG A 100 8.49 -8.32 37.56
N GLU A 101 8.20 -7.08 37.18
CA GLU A 101 7.26 -6.22 37.90
C GLU A 101 5.81 -6.45 37.44
N TYR A 102 5.57 -6.53 36.16
CA TYR A 102 4.23 -6.60 35.56
C TYR A 102 3.85 -7.99 35.05
N GLY A 103 4.84 -8.88 34.87
CA GLY A 103 4.66 -10.24 34.39
C GLY A 103 4.90 -10.42 32.90
N VAL A 104 5.19 -11.66 32.52
CA VAL A 104 5.38 -12.08 31.11
C VAL A 104 4.01 -12.38 30.51
N ALA A 105 3.63 -11.62 29.49
CA ALA A 105 2.37 -11.78 28.76
C ALA A 105 2.46 -12.89 27.70
N LEU A 106 3.58 -12.95 26.99
CA LEU A 106 3.89 -13.92 25.93
C LEU A 106 5.34 -14.40 26.09
N GLU A 107 5.56 -15.69 25.78
CA GLU A 107 6.89 -16.19 25.41
C GLU A 107 6.89 -16.39 23.91
N LEU A 108 7.82 -15.77 23.20
CA LEU A 108 7.89 -15.76 21.75
C LEU A 108 9.27 -16.27 21.31
N GLY A 109 9.38 -17.57 21.05
CA GLY A 109 10.66 -18.24 20.95
C GLY A 109 11.43 -18.09 22.26
N ASP A 110 12.65 -17.55 22.20
CA ASP A 110 13.49 -17.30 23.37
C ASP A 110 13.26 -15.92 24.05
N ARG A 111 12.23 -15.17 23.60
CA ARG A 111 11.94 -13.82 24.09
C ARG A 111 10.76 -13.82 25.05
N GLU A 112 10.96 -13.27 26.23
CA GLU A 112 9.88 -12.94 27.17
C GLU A 112 9.35 -11.54 26.83
N ILE A 113 8.05 -11.43 26.56
CA ILE A 113 7.34 -10.18 26.27
C ILE A 113 6.59 -9.75 27.52
N SER A 114 6.95 -8.59 28.03
CA SER A 114 6.32 -8.02 29.22
C SER A 114 4.89 -7.56 28.95
N LEU A 115 4.08 -7.40 30.01
CA LEU A 115 2.75 -6.82 29.91
C LEU A 115 2.76 -5.43 29.24
N PRO A 116 3.64 -4.46 29.60
CA PRO A 116 3.67 -3.15 28.96
C PRO A 116 4.01 -3.22 27.46
N GLU A 117 4.96 -4.07 27.04
CA GLU A 117 5.25 -4.27 25.61
C GLU A 117 4.05 -4.83 24.86
N PHE A 118 3.38 -5.85 25.43
CA PHE A 118 2.18 -6.39 24.83
C PHE A 118 1.08 -5.33 24.68
N VAL A 119 0.85 -4.50 25.70
CA VAL A 119 -0.15 -3.42 25.69
C VAL A 119 0.17 -2.40 24.59
N MET A 120 1.42 -2.04 24.37
CA MET A 120 1.84 -1.14 23.31
C MET A 120 1.38 -1.67 21.93
N TYR A 121 1.75 -2.90 21.58
CA TYR A 121 1.35 -3.49 20.29
C TYR A 121 -0.17 -3.71 20.19
N TYR A 122 -0.82 -4.07 21.30
CA TYR A 122 -2.27 -4.26 21.35
C TYR A 122 -3.01 -2.94 21.10
N TYR A 123 -2.54 -1.86 21.68
CA TYR A 123 -3.11 -0.53 21.45
C TYR A 123 -2.90 -0.07 20.01
N ASP A 124 -1.76 -0.35 19.38
CA ASP A 124 -1.50 -0.02 17.99
C ASP A 124 -2.43 -0.78 17.04
N VAL A 125 -2.68 -2.09 17.30
CA VAL A 125 -3.66 -2.88 16.55
C VAL A 125 -5.07 -2.29 16.71
N TYR A 126 -5.45 -1.92 17.93
CA TYR A 126 -6.71 -1.23 18.19
C TYR A 126 -6.81 0.10 17.42
N TYR A 127 -5.79 0.95 17.51
CA TYR A 127 -5.76 2.25 16.86
C TYR A 127 -5.93 2.10 15.35
N PHE A 128 -5.19 1.18 14.76
CA PHE A 128 -5.27 0.87 13.35
C PHE A 128 -6.67 0.38 12.93
N GLN A 129 -7.28 -0.53 13.69
CA GLN A 129 -8.63 -1.01 13.42
C GLN A 129 -9.66 0.14 13.50
N THR A 130 -9.45 1.08 14.43
CA THR A 130 -10.27 2.27 14.59
C THR A 130 -10.15 3.20 13.38
N GLU A 131 -8.93 3.50 12.92
CA GLU A 131 -8.69 4.32 11.72
C GLU A 131 -9.27 3.66 10.46
N SER A 132 -9.16 2.35 10.33
CA SER A 132 -9.77 1.58 9.24
C SER A 132 -11.30 1.71 9.22
N ALA A 133 -11.94 1.68 10.39
CA ALA A 133 -13.38 1.86 10.52
C ALA A 133 -13.80 3.31 10.18
N LEU A 134 -13.05 4.31 10.64
CA LEU A 134 -13.28 5.72 10.32
C LEU A 134 -13.10 5.98 8.83
N TYR A 135 -12.05 5.46 8.21
CA TYR A 135 -11.82 5.55 6.77
C TYR A 135 -12.97 4.90 5.98
N SER A 136 -13.44 3.71 6.40
CA SER A 136 -14.59 3.04 5.79
C SER A 136 -15.86 3.91 5.83
N ILE A 137 -16.12 4.58 6.97
CA ILE A 137 -17.24 5.52 7.13
C ILE A 137 -17.08 6.71 6.19
N GLN A 138 -15.89 7.30 6.12
CA GLN A 138 -15.62 8.44 5.26
C GLN A 138 -15.83 8.12 3.77
N GLN A 139 -15.35 6.96 3.32
CA GLN A 139 -15.44 6.57 1.92
C GLN A 139 -16.82 6.08 1.48
N THR A 140 -17.54 5.40 2.37
CA THR A 140 -18.76 4.67 2.00
C THR A 140 -20.02 5.12 2.76
N GLY A 141 -19.88 6.03 3.71
CA GLY A 141 -20.96 6.44 4.63
C GLY A 141 -21.32 5.40 5.68
N ALA A 142 -20.62 4.25 5.74
CA ALA A 142 -20.91 3.17 6.67
C ALA A 142 -19.65 2.46 7.16
N ASN A 143 -19.64 2.05 8.40
CA ASN A 143 -18.58 1.19 8.95
C ASN A 143 -18.73 -0.24 8.39
N ARG A 144 -17.80 -0.67 7.54
CA ARG A 144 -17.78 -2.01 6.94
C ARG A 144 -16.83 -2.98 7.61
N THR A 145 -16.05 -2.53 8.59
CA THR A 145 -15.08 -3.39 9.31
C THR A 145 -15.78 -4.36 10.27
N GLY A 146 -16.96 -4.00 10.77
CA GLY A 146 -17.68 -4.74 11.80
C GLY A 146 -17.17 -4.47 13.21
N TYR A 147 -16.17 -3.59 13.38
CA TYR A 147 -15.66 -3.14 14.68
C TYR A 147 -16.44 -1.92 15.17
N ASP A 148 -17.03 -1.99 16.35
CA ASP A 148 -17.78 -0.87 16.96
C ASP A 148 -16.77 0.09 17.64
N LEU A 149 -16.67 1.32 17.13
CA LEU A 149 -15.71 2.33 17.60
C LEU A 149 -15.88 2.74 19.08
N TYR A 150 -17.06 2.50 19.65
CA TYR A 150 -17.42 2.96 20.99
C TYR A 150 -17.59 1.81 22.00
N LYS A 151 -17.12 0.60 21.63
CA LYS A 151 -17.05 -0.55 22.53
C LYS A 151 -15.62 -1.02 22.70
N LEU A 152 -15.31 -1.53 23.88
CA LEU A 152 -14.04 -2.17 24.12
C LEU A 152 -13.87 -3.45 23.30
N PRO A 153 -12.65 -3.81 22.86
CA PRO A 153 -12.42 -5.07 22.16
C PRO A 153 -12.85 -6.31 22.96
N THR A 154 -12.81 -6.22 24.30
CA THR A 154 -13.26 -7.25 25.24
C THR A 154 -14.77 -7.38 25.34
N GLU A 155 -15.54 -6.38 24.91
CA GLU A 155 -17.00 -6.32 25.00
C GLU A 155 -17.72 -6.67 23.68
N GLN A 156 -17.00 -6.84 22.59
CA GLN A 156 -17.59 -7.07 21.28
C GLN A 156 -17.06 -8.34 20.61
N LYS A 157 -18.00 -9.12 20.03
CA LYS A 157 -17.65 -10.30 19.25
C LYS A 157 -17.17 -9.93 17.86
N HIS A 158 -16.18 -10.66 17.36
CA HIS A 158 -15.78 -10.56 15.96
C HIS A 158 -16.92 -11.04 15.04
N PRO A 159 -17.29 -10.31 13.97
CA PRO A 159 -18.50 -10.58 13.19
C PRO A 159 -18.45 -11.89 12.38
N ARG A 160 -17.26 -12.43 12.13
CA ARG A 160 -17.05 -13.65 11.32
C ARG A 160 -16.59 -14.86 12.12
N GLU A 161 -16.32 -14.68 13.44
CA GLU A 161 -15.69 -15.69 14.29
C GLU A 161 -16.48 -15.86 15.61
N GLU A 162 -16.21 -16.93 16.35
CA GLU A 162 -16.88 -17.20 17.62
C GLU A 162 -16.19 -16.52 18.82
N TYR A 163 -15.12 -15.76 18.60
CA TYR A 163 -14.33 -15.11 19.65
C TYR A 163 -14.53 -13.59 19.70
N MET A 164 -13.94 -12.95 20.72
CA MET A 164 -14.00 -11.50 20.93
C MET A 164 -12.95 -10.78 20.07
N TRP A 165 -13.16 -9.50 19.77
CA TRP A 165 -12.15 -8.68 19.10
C TRP A 165 -10.82 -8.63 19.86
N SER A 166 -10.84 -8.71 21.19
CA SER A 166 -9.61 -8.80 21.99
C SER A 166 -8.74 -10.03 21.65
N GLU A 167 -9.35 -11.16 21.34
CA GLU A 167 -8.60 -12.35 20.89
C GLU A 167 -8.07 -12.18 19.46
N GLN A 168 -8.82 -11.50 18.58
CA GLN A 168 -8.34 -11.13 17.25
C GLN A 168 -7.12 -10.22 17.33
N PHE A 169 -7.19 -9.17 18.13
CA PHE A 169 -6.07 -8.25 18.34
C PHE A 169 -4.86 -8.96 18.94
N THR A 170 -5.08 -9.86 19.91
CA THR A 170 -3.99 -10.66 20.48
C THR A 170 -3.31 -11.52 19.40
N GLN A 171 -4.07 -12.12 18.50
CA GLN A 171 -3.50 -12.90 17.41
C GLN A 171 -2.69 -12.02 16.46
N GLU A 172 -3.18 -10.84 16.12
CA GLU A 172 -2.48 -9.87 15.29
C GLU A 172 -1.20 -9.34 15.96
N VAL A 173 -1.24 -9.09 17.28
CA VAL A 173 -0.04 -8.72 18.05
C VAL A 173 1.02 -9.81 17.96
N ILE A 174 0.65 -11.07 18.20
CA ILE A 174 1.58 -12.20 18.15
C ILE A 174 2.20 -12.32 16.76
N GLU A 175 1.39 -12.26 15.70
CA GLU A 175 1.85 -12.35 14.32
C GLU A 175 2.80 -11.20 13.97
N ASN A 176 2.46 -9.97 14.37
CA ASN A 176 3.30 -8.80 14.11
C ASN A 176 4.62 -8.84 14.87
N MET A 177 4.59 -9.15 16.18
CA MET A 177 5.80 -9.26 16.98
C MET A 177 6.72 -10.36 16.48
N ALA A 178 6.16 -11.56 16.23
CA ALA A 178 6.92 -12.69 15.73
C ALA A 178 7.62 -12.37 14.41
N LEU A 179 6.90 -11.77 13.46
CA LEU A 179 7.46 -11.39 12.17
C LEU A 179 8.55 -10.33 12.31
N ASN A 180 8.29 -9.27 13.07
CA ASN A 180 9.25 -8.18 13.24
C ASN A 180 10.53 -8.67 13.94
N TYR A 181 10.42 -9.46 15.01
CA TYR A 181 11.61 -9.97 15.70
C TYR A 181 12.38 -10.98 14.85
N MET A 182 11.69 -11.88 14.13
CA MET A 182 12.33 -12.79 13.20
C MET A 182 13.15 -12.04 12.15
N MET A 183 12.51 -11.08 11.47
CA MET A 183 13.17 -10.30 10.43
C MET A 183 14.29 -9.42 10.98
N PHE A 184 14.15 -8.90 12.19
CA PHE A 184 15.20 -8.16 12.87
C PHE A 184 16.40 -9.04 13.21
N ASP A 185 16.18 -10.22 13.78
CA ASP A 185 17.25 -11.16 14.12
C ASP A 185 18.03 -11.58 12.87
N GLU A 186 17.33 -11.84 11.77
CA GLU A 186 17.97 -12.14 10.48
C GLU A 186 18.66 -10.92 9.85
N ALA A 187 18.10 -9.72 10.00
CA ALA A 187 18.76 -8.48 9.57
C ALA A 187 20.09 -8.27 10.29
N VAL A 188 20.10 -8.52 11.61
CA VAL A 188 21.30 -8.45 12.44
C VAL A 188 22.31 -9.51 12.01
N GLU A 189 21.90 -10.77 11.80
CA GLU A 189 22.81 -11.84 11.35
C GLU A 189 23.38 -11.56 9.96
N ALA A 190 22.58 -11.00 9.06
CA ALA A 190 22.98 -10.63 7.70
C ALA A 190 23.84 -9.37 7.63
N GLY A 191 23.95 -8.59 8.72
CA GLY A 191 24.69 -7.35 8.76
C GLY A 191 24.03 -6.23 7.94
N VAL A 192 22.69 -6.16 7.93
CA VAL A 192 21.94 -5.13 7.20
C VAL A 192 22.27 -3.75 7.74
N GLU A 193 22.56 -2.81 6.85
CA GLU A 193 22.73 -1.39 7.17
C GLU A 193 21.48 -0.62 6.72
N LEU A 194 20.95 0.25 7.59
CA LEU A 194 19.84 1.14 7.25
C LEU A 194 20.32 2.31 6.40
N SER A 195 19.46 2.79 5.51
CA SER A 195 19.69 4.04 4.81
C SER A 195 19.63 5.23 5.77
N ASN A 196 20.21 6.37 5.37
CA ASN A 196 20.09 7.61 6.16
C ASN A 196 18.67 8.07 6.37
N SER A 197 17.81 7.88 5.37
CA SER A 197 16.38 8.20 5.47
C SER A 197 15.71 7.35 6.54
N ASP A 198 16.03 6.05 6.63
CA ASP A 198 15.44 5.15 7.62
C ASP A 198 15.91 5.50 9.03
N ILE A 199 17.22 5.76 9.19
CA ILE A 199 17.79 6.23 10.47
C ILE A 199 17.13 7.54 10.91
N SER A 200 17.01 8.50 9.98
CA SER A 200 16.35 9.79 10.26
C SER A 200 14.89 9.61 10.65
N ALA A 201 14.14 8.73 9.96
CA ALA A 201 12.74 8.47 10.26
C ALA A 201 12.54 7.92 11.68
N VAL A 202 13.39 6.98 12.11
CA VAL A 202 13.36 6.44 13.48
C VAL A 202 13.66 7.55 14.50
N LEU A 203 14.68 8.38 14.28
CA LEU A 203 15.03 9.47 15.18
C LEU A 203 13.96 10.58 15.20
N GLU A 204 13.28 10.83 14.09
CA GLU A 204 12.17 11.78 14.02
C GLU A 204 10.96 11.32 14.86
N SER A 205 10.71 10.02 14.97
CA SER A 205 9.67 9.47 15.85
C SER A 205 9.93 9.84 17.31
N LEU A 206 11.18 9.73 17.77
CA LEU A 206 11.57 10.17 19.11
C LEU A 206 11.34 11.69 19.31
N GLN A 207 11.77 12.50 18.34
CA GLN A 207 11.60 13.96 18.42
C GLN A 207 10.13 14.39 18.42
N LEU A 208 9.25 13.62 17.80
CA LEU A 208 7.79 13.88 17.83
C LEU A 208 7.26 13.68 19.25
N ILE A 209 7.63 12.58 19.90
CA ILE A 209 7.22 12.29 21.27
C ILE A 209 7.82 13.32 22.24
N GLU A 210 9.10 13.67 22.11
CA GLU A 210 9.74 14.72 22.91
C GLU A 210 9.01 16.07 22.80
N ARG A 211 8.58 16.44 21.59
CA ARG A 211 7.78 17.67 21.36
C ARG A 211 6.41 17.59 22.03
N GLY A 212 5.75 16.43 21.95
CA GLY A 212 4.49 16.15 22.64
C GLY A 212 4.65 16.29 24.16
N ALA A 213 5.59 15.56 24.74
CA ALA A 213 5.90 15.57 26.16
C ALA A 213 6.21 17.00 26.68
N LYS A 214 7.03 17.74 25.93
CA LYS A 214 7.38 19.12 26.25
C LYS A 214 6.18 20.05 26.23
N SER A 215 5.25 19.88 25.29
CA SER A 215 4.03 20.68 25.19
C SER A 215 3.12 20.48 26.41
N GLU A 216 3.11 19.27 26.96
CA GLU A 216 2.32 18.88 28.13
C GLU A 216 3.09 19.02 29.46
N GLN A 217 4.35 19.51 29.43
CA GLN A 217 5.25 19.66 30.56
C GLN A 217 5.53 18.33 31.30
N ARG A 218 5.70 17.25 30.52
CA ARG A 218 5.99 15.88 30.98
C ARG A 218 7.37 15.43 30.51
N THR A 219 7.87 14.36 31.11
CA THR A 219 8.98 13.58 30.55
C THR A 219 8.48 12.73 29.37
N VAL A 220 9.41 12.20 28.56
CA VAL A 220 9.05 11.30 27.45
C VAL A 220 8.39 10.02 27.96
N ASP A 221 8.93 9.43 29.05
CA ASP A 221 8.34 8.24 29.67
C ASP A 221 6.93 8.49 30.19
N GLU A 222 6.67 9.67 30.82
CA GLU A 222 5.33 10.03 31.26
C GLU A 222 4.35 10.19 30.09
N GLU A 223 4.78 10.70 28.95
CA GLU A 223 3.96 10.82 27.74
C GLU A 223 3.63 9.45 27.14
N ILE A 224 4.63 8.56 27.07
CA ILE A 224 4.45 7.19 26.59
C ILE A 224 3.54 6.40 27.54
N ALA A 225 3.78 6.51 28.85
CA ALA A 225 2.95 5.86 29.85
C ALA A 225 1.49 6.35 29.83
N ASP A 226 1.25 7.65 29.58
CA ASP A 226 -0.13 8.19 29.45
C ASP A 226 -0.82 7.72 28.15
N THR A 227 -0.05 7.51 27.09
CA THR A 227 -0.58 7.04 25.80
C THR A 227 -0.89 5.55 25.82
N TYR A 228 0.02 4.73 26.34
CA TYR A 228 -0.07 3.27 26.33
C TYR A 228 -0.39 2.72 27.73
N CYS A 229 0.61 2.65 28.62
CA CYS A 229 0.44 2.19 30.00
C CYS A 229 1.70 2.47 30.86
N GLU A 230 1.52 2.40 32.17
CA GLU A 230 2.63 2.41 33.14
C GLU A 230 3.58 1.23 32.91
N GLY A 231 4.88 1.45 33.09
CA GLY A 231 5.93 0.45 32.91
C GLY A 231 6.50 0.37 31.49
N LEU A 232 5.91 1.06 30.51
CA LEU A 232 6.50 1.23 29.18
C LEU A 232 7.43 2.45 29.18
N THR A 233 8.71 2.24 28.81
CA THR A 233 9.71 3.31 28.73
C THR A 233 9.90 3.83 27.32
N ALA A 234 10.55 4.98 27.19
CA ALA A 234 10.96 5.54 25.90
C ALA A 234 11.89 4.60 25.13
N ASP A 235 12.82 3.95 25.82
CA ASP A 235 13.76 3.03 25.20
C ASP A 235 13.05 1.78 24.68
N MET A 236 12.09 1.21 25.41
CA MET A 236 11.26 0.09 24.95
C MET A 236 10.43 0.47 23.71
N TYR A 237 9.83 1.67 23.72
CA TYR A 237 9.08 2.17 22.54
C TYR A 237 9.99 2.35 21.33
N MET A 238 11.14 3.00 21.52
CA MET A 238 12.08 3.27 20.43
C MET A 238 12.77 2.00 19.93
N ALA A 239 13.01 1.00 20.80
CA ALA A 239 13.50 -0.30 20.37
C ALA A 239 12.55 -0.98 19.38
N ARG A 240 11.24 -0.87 19.57
CA ARG A 240 10.25 -1.33 18.59
C ARG A 240 10.44 -0.63 17.24
N GLU A 241 10.59 0.70 17.21
CA GLU A 241 10.79 1.45 15.96
C GLU A 241 12.06 0.99 15.23
N ILE A 242 13.15 0.77 15.97
CA ILE A 242 14.40 0.25 15.43
C ILE A 242 14.20 -1.16 14.87
N VAL A 243 13.56 -2.06 15.63
CA VAL A 243 13.25 -3.43 15.20
C VAL A 243 12.46 -3.44 13.91
N VAL A 244 11.40 -2.61 13.82
CA VAL A 244 10.56 -2.50 12.61
C VAL A 244 11.36 -1.95 11.42
N ALA A 245 12.23 -0.97 11.63
CA ALA A 245 13.05 -0.41 10.55
C ALA A 245 14.00 -1.46 9.95
N TYR A 246 14.72 -2.20 10.80
CA TYR A 246 15.62 -3.27 10.34
C TYR A 246 14.85 -4.45 9.72
N ALA A 247 13.74 -4.85 10.31
CA ALA A 247 12.86 -5.89 9.78
C ALA A 247 12.37 -5.52 8.38
N THR A 248 11.93 -4.28 8.18
CA THR A 248 11.46 -3.77 6.87
C THR A 248 12.58 -3.72 5.85
N ALA A 249 13.78 -3.27 6.24
CA ALA A 249 14.92 -3.22 5.35
C ALA A 249 15.36 -4.63 4.90
N TYR A 250 15.35 -5.59 5.82
CA TYR A 250 15.67 -6.99 5.50
C TYR A 250 14.61 -7.64 4.61
N ASP A 251 13.34 -7.44 4.92
CA ASP A 251 12.21 -7.94 4.10
C ASP A 251 12.34 -7.45 2.65
N ALA A 252 12.60 -6.17 2.47
CA ALA A 252 12.81 -5.57 1.15
C ALA A 252 14.03 -6.16 0.42
N ALA A 253 15.16 -6.33 1.13
CA ALA A 253 16.36 -6.92 0.56
C ALA A 253 16.14 -8.38 0.17
N LYS A 254 15.53 -9.18 1.05
CA LYS A 254 15.20 -10.58 0.79
C LYS A 254 14.23 -10.74 -0.37
N HIS A 255 13.21 -9.88 -0.46
CA HIS A 255 12.29 -9.86 -1.59
C HIS A 255 13.03 -9.55 -2.90
N ALA A 256 13.94 -8.57 -2.90
CA ALA A 256 14.75 -8.24 -4.08
C ALA A 256 15.63 -9.43 -4.52
N ASP A 257 16.26 -10.14 -3.57
CA ASP A 257 17.04 -11.34 -3.86
C ASP A 257 16.19 -12.43 -4.54
N TYR A 258 14.96 -12.64 -4.06
CA TYR A 258 14.04 -13.58 -4.71
C TYR A 258 13.65 -13.10 -6.11
N VAL A 259 13.33 -11.82 -6.31
CA VAL A 259 13.05 -11.24 -7.64
C VAL A 259 14.19 -11.52 -8.61
N ASP A 260 15.43 -11.32 -8.18
CA ASP A 260 16.63 -11.52 -9.01
C ASP A 260 16.93 -13.00 -9.28
N SER A 261 16.50 -13.91 -8.40
CA SER A 261 16.72 -15.35 -8.54
C SER A 261 15.96 -15.97 -9.72
N TYR A 262 14.82 -15.40 -10.14
CA TYR A 262 13.99 -15.96 -11.20
C TYR A 262 14.55 -15.68 -12.59
N SER A 263 14.79 -16.75 -13.34
CA SER A 263 15.19 -16.67 -14.75
C SER A 263 14.01 -16.29 -15.66
N PHE A 264 14.31 -15.84 -16.86
CA PHE A 264 13.28 -15.58 -17.87
C PHE A 264 12.42 -16.82 -18.15
N SER A 265 13.03 -18.02 -18.18
CA SER A 265 12.27 -19.26 -18.44
C SER A 265 11.26 -19.59 -17.35
N ASP A 266 11.55 -19.27 -16.08
CA ASP A 266 10.61 -19.47 -14.97
C ASP A 266 9.39 -18.55 -15.13
N VAL A 267 9.64 -17.31 -15.45
CA VAL A 267 8.62 -16.28 -15.66
C VAL A 267 7.79 -16.58 -16.90
N GLU A 268 8.41 -16.97 -18.01
CA GLU A 268 7.73 -17.35 -19.25
C GLU A 268 6.81 -18.57 -19.05
N ALA A 269 7.25 -19.54 -18.23
CA ALA A 269 6.43 -20.70 -17.89
C ALA A 269 5.15 -20.33 -17.11
N VAL A 270 5.18 -19.29 -16.30
CA VAL A 270 3.99 -18.74 -15.61
C VAL A 270 3.12 -17.98 -16.60
N PHE A 271 3.70 -17.05 -17.37
CA PHE A 271 3.01 -16.26 -18.37
C PHE A 271 2.21 -17.13 -19.36
N ASN A 272 2.84 -18.17 -19.91
CA ASN A 272 2.23 -19.05 -20.91
C ASN A 272 1.00 -19.81 -20.44
N LYS A 273 0.75 -19.91 -19.12
CA LYS A 273 -0.46 -20.54 -18.58
C LYS A 273 -1.69 -19.66 -18.80
N LYS A 274 -1.54 -18.34 -18.66
CA LYS A 274 -2.65 -17.37 -18.75
C LYS A 274 -2.16 -16.00 -19.25
N PRO A 275 -1.74 -15.88 -20.52
CA PRO A 275 -1.18 -14.62 -21.03
C PRO A 275 -2.15 -13.44 -20.90
N VAL A 276 -3.46 -13.68 -21.02
CA VAL A 276 -4.49 -12.64 -20.95
C VAL A 276 -4.55 -11.94 -19.59
N ASP A 277 -4.14 -12.60 -18.52
CA ASP A 277 -4.16 -12.02 -17.16
C ASP A 277 -3.12 -10.89 -17.00
N TYR A 278 -2.10 -10.87 -17.87
CA TYR A 278 -1.01 -9.87 -17.90
C TYR A 278 -1.15 -8.84 -19.03
N ALA A 279 -2.19 -8.93 -19.81
CA ALA A 279 -2.51 -7.89 -20.79
C ALA A 279 -3.24 -6.73 -20.10
N VAL A 280 -3.12 -5.53 -20.67
CA VAL A 280 -3.82 -4.33 -20.24
C VAL A 280 -4.66 -3.78 -21.39
N ALA A 281 -5.77 -3.13 -21.05
CA ALA A 281 -6.62 -2.42 -21.99
C ALA A 281 -6.99 -1.05 -21.42
N ARG A 282 -7.32 -0.08 -22.29
CA ARG A 282 -7.79 1.24 -21.88
C ARG A 282 -9.22 1.48 -22.39
N LEU A 283 -10.06 1.93 -21.48
CA LEU A 283 -11.48 2.15 -21.71
C LEU A 283 -11.90 3.56 -21.27
N ARG A 284 -13.02 4.02 -21.88
CA ARG A 284 -13.89 4.99 -21.23
C ARG A 284 -15.09 4.25 -20.65
N VAL A 285 -15.48 4.59 -19.43
CA VAL A 285 -16.57 3.92 -18.70
C VAL A 285 -17.50 4.97 -18.11
N TYR A 286 -18.77 4.93 -18.51
CA TYR A 286 -19.80 5.81 -17.98
C TYR A 286 -20.89 5.00 -17.27
N PRO A 287 -21.16 5.24 -15.96
CA PRO A 287 -22.25 4.57 -15.25
C PRO A 287 -23.61 5.13 -15.70
N ILE A 288 -24.50 4.26 -16.12
CA ILE A 288 -25.87 4.63 -16.49
C ILE A 288 -26.73 4.54 -15.24
N GLU A 289 -27.15 5.67 -14.70
CA GLU A 289 -28.02 5.76 -13.54
C GLU A 289 -29.50 5.76 -13.94
N GLY A 290 -30.31 4.93 -13.28
CA GLY A 290 -31.76 4.87 -13.48
C GLY A 290 -32.23 4.12 -14.71
N GLU A 291 -33.39 4.53 -15.27
CA GLU A 291 -33.94 3.96 -16.51
C GLU A 291 -33.14 4.45 -17.73
N TYR A 292 -32.59 3.49 -18.46
CA TYR A 292 -31.78 3.81 -19.64
C TYR A 292 -32.59 3.69 -20.92
N ASN A 293 -32.42 4.67 -21.82
CA ASN A 293 -33.07 4.68 -23.11
C ASN A 293 -32.20 3.91 -24.13
N GLU A 294 -32.59 2.67 -24.44
CA GLU A 294 -31.85 1.80 -25.36
C GLU A 294 -31.72 2.43 -26.78
N ALA A 295 -32.69 3.19 -27.22
CA ALA A 295 -32.65 3.87 -28.52
C ALA A 295 -31.56 4.95 -28.55
N GLU A 296 -31.44 5.79 -27.49
CA GLU A 296 -30.40 6.84 -27.42
C GLU A 296 -29.01 6.24 -27.35
N VAL A 297 -28.82 5.18 -26.55
CA VAL A 297 -27.51 4.54 -26.42
C VAL A 297 -27.08 3.83 -27.70
N SER A 298 -28.03 3.27 -28.46
CA SER A 298 -27.75 2.61 -29.75
C SER A 298 -27.29 3.58 -30.85
N GLU A 299 -27.49 4.88 -30.67
CA GLU A 299 -27.00 5.93 -31.57
C GLU A 299 -25.51 6.28 -31.31
N VAL A 300 -24.97 5.89 -30.15
CA VAL A 300 -23.57 6.15 -29.80
C VAL A 300 -22.65 5.20 -30.57
N SER A 301 -21.86 5.72 -31.48
CA SER A 301 -21.04 4.94 -32.41
C SER A 301 -19.54 5.31 -32.42
N ASN A 302 -19.16 6.36 -31.70
CA ASN A 302 -17.78 6.85 -31.63
C ASN A 302 -17.55 7.59 -30.32
N GLU A 303 -16.27 7.94 -30.04
CA GLU A 303 -15.86 8.60 -28.82
C GLU A 303 -16.58 9.94 -28.57
N LYS A 304 -16.72 10.76 -29.61
CA LYS A 304 -17.39 12.07 -29.49
C LYS A 304 -18.84 11.90 -29.04
N GLU A 305 -19.56 11.00 -29.64
CA GLU A 305 -20.95 10.70 -29.26
C GLU A 305 -21.05 10.05 -27.88
N PHE A 306 -20.06 9.25 -27.48
CA PHE A 306 -19.95 8.71 -26.14
C PHE A 306 -19.82 9.85 -25.11
N LEU A 307 -18.91 10.80 -25.33
CA LEU A 307 -18.69 11.95 -24.45
C LEU A 307 -19.91 12.87 -24.41
N GLU A 308 -20.54 13.14 -25.56
CA GLU A 308 -21.78 13.91 -25.65
C GLU A 308 -22.92 13.25 -24.87
N TYR A 309 -23.07 11.92 -24.98
CA TYR A 309 -24.05 11.16 -24.22
C TYR A 309 -23.79 11.23 -22.73
N ALA A 310 -22.55 10.98 -22.30
CA ALA A 310 -22.16 11.01 -20.89
C ALA A 310 -22.38 12.40 -20.26
N ASN A 311 -21.96 13.48 -20.93
CA ASN A 311 -22.18 14.85 -20.47
C ASN A 311 -23.68 15.23 -20.39
N LYS A 312 -24.49 14.81 -21.37
CA LYS A 312 -25.92 15.10 -21.42
C LYS A 312 -26.70 14.41 -20.31
N ASN A 313 -26.33 13.17 -19.97
CA ASN A 313 -27.11 12.32 -19.08
C ASN A 313 -26.60 12.29 -17.64
N HIS A 314 -25.50 12.99 -17.31
CA HIS A 314 -25.01 13.09 -15.95
C HIS A 314 -25.79 14.15 -15.16
N PRO A 315 -26.21 13.87 -13.89
CA PRO A 315 -27.05 14.77 -13.12
C PRO A 315 -26.34 16.05 -12.61
N ARG A 316 -25.03 16.16 -12.74
CA ARG A 316 -24.25 17.32 -12.27
C ARG A 316 -23.83 18.21 -13.41
N ASP A 317 -24.18 19.50 -13.36
CA ASP A 317 -23.83 20.49 -14.39
C ASP A 317 -22.31 20.73 -14.56
N THR A 318 -21.51 20.34 -13.56
CA THR A 318 -20.04 20.48 -13.57
C THR A 318 -19.30 19.22 -14.03
N TYR A 319 -20.04 18.21 -14.53
CA TYR A 319 -19.45 16.97 -15.00
C TYR A 319 -18.74 17.18 -16.35
N ASP A 320 -17.50 16.69 -16.42
CA ASP A 320 -16.74 16.63 -17.67
C ASP A 320 -16.38 15.19 -18.00
N ALA A 321 -17.06 14.64 -19.00
CA ALA A 321 -16.87 13.26 -19.41
C ALA A 321 -15.44 12.98 -19.93
N ASN A 322 -14.72 13.99 -20.43
CA ASN A 322 -13.35 13.76 -20.90
C ASN A 322 -12.44 13.24 -19.79
N PHE A 323 -12.59 13.78 -18.57
CA PHE A 323 -11.76 13.39 -17.42
C PHE A 323 -12.39 12.26 -16.59
N THR A 324 -13.70 12.29 -16.41
CA THR A 324 -14.37 11.41 -15.45
C THR A 324 -14.69 10.02 -15.99
N THR A 325 -14.70 9.83 -17.30
CA THR A 325 -14.93 8.51 -17.92
C THR A 325 -13.65 7.79 -18.31
N GLU A 326 -12.53 8.50 -18.34
CA GLU A 326 -11.24 7.92 -18.74
C GLU A 326 -10.72 6.98 -17.66
N CYS A 327 -10.29 5.80 -18.07
CA CYS A 327 -9.57 4.85 -17.22
C CYS A 327 -8.10 4.83 -17.63
N GLY A 328 -7.21 4.49 -16.69
CA GLY A 328 -5.85 4.11 -17.04
C GLY A 328 -5.79 2.76 -17.74
N TYR A 329 -4.60 2.30 -18.08
CA TYR A 329 -4.39 0.93 -18.53
C TYR A 329 -4.64 -0.04 -17.37
N LEU A 330 -5.63 -0.91 -17.54
CA LEU A 330 -6.06 -1.85 -16.50
C LEU A 330 -6.03 -3.29 -17.03
N THR A 331 -5.64 -4.22 -16.16
CA THR A 331 -5.77 -5.65 -16.42
C THR A 331 -7.23 -6.09 -16.39
N LYS A 332 -7.51 -7.26 -16.96
CA LYS A 332 -8.85 -7.88 -16.90
C LYS A 332 -9.37 -7.98 -15.48
N GLN A 333 -8.52 -8.45 -14.54
CA GLN A 333 -8.89 -8.59 -13.13
C GLN A 333 -9.25 -7.23 -12.52
N ARG A 334 -8.43 -6.21 -12.75
CA ARG A 334 -8.66 -4.88 -12.19
C ARG A 334 -9.94 -4.22 -12.70
N LEU A 335 -10.24 -4.37 -14.02
CA LEU A 335 -11.53 -3.94 -14.58
C LEU A 335 -12.71 -4.67 -13.94
N SER A 336 -12.55 -5.98 -13.70
CA SER A 336 -13.57 -6.79 -13.04
C SER A 336 -13.81 -6.38 -11.59
N ASP A 337 -12.75 -6.05 -10.86
CA ASP A 337 -12.84 -5.61 -9.46
C ASP A 337 -13.52 -4.24 -9.31
N ILE A 338 -13.29 -3.34 -10.26
CA ILE A 338 -13.82 -1.96 -10.21
C ILE A 338 -15.25 -1.90 -10.76
N TYR A 339 -15.50 -2.50 -11.91
CA TYR A 339 -16.74 -2.32 -12.66
C TYR A 339 -17.64 -3.56 -12.73
N GLY A 340 -17.10 -4.74 -12.42
CA GLY A 340 -17.78 -6.03 -12.50
C GLY A 340 -17.18 -6.96 -13.54
N THR A 341 -17.35 -8.26 -13.31
CA THR A 341 -16.75 -9.33 -14.13
C THR A 341 -17.08 -9.19 -15.62
N GLU A 342 -18.31 -8.81 -15.93
CA GLU A 342 -18.80 -8.70 -17.31
C GLU A 342 -18.08 -7.57 -18.08
N VAL A 343 -17.68 -6.48 -17.40
CA VAL A 343 -16.89 -5.39 -18.02
C VAL A 343 -15.50 -5.89 -18.37
N GLY A 344 -14.84 -6.60 -17.44
CA GLY A 344 -13.55 -7.25 -17.70
C GLY A 344 -13.63 -8.27 -18.83
N GLU A 345 -14.65 -9.13 -18.85
CA GLU A 345 -14.89 -10.11 -19.92
C GLU A 345 -15.12 -9.43 -21.27
N TRP A 346 -15.92 -8.35 -21.30
CA TRP A 346 -16.17 -7.59 -22.52
C TRP A 346 -14.88 -6.98 -23.07
N ALA A 347 -14.10 -6.32 -22.22
CA ALA A 347 -12.87 -5.63 -22.62
C ALA A 347 -11.83 -6.58 -23.23
N PHE A 348 -11.71 -7.78 -22.68
CA PHE A 348 -10.72 -8.77 -23.08
C PHE A 348 -11.26 -9.86 -24.02
N ALA A 349 -12.49 -9.69 -24.54
CA ALA A 349 -13.05 -10.61 -25.50
C ALA A 349 -12.24 -10.60 -26.81
N LYS A 350 -12.00 -11.80 -27.36
CA LYS A 350 -11.24 -11.95 -28.60
C LYS A 350 -11.80 -11.12 -29.74
N GLY A 351 -10.96 -10.33 -30.38
CA GLY A 351 -11.32 -9.55 -31.56
C GLY A 351 -11.86 -8.15 -31.27
N ARG A 352 -11.82 -7.71 -30.01
CA ARG A 352 -12.08 -6.31 -29.62
C ARG A 352 -11.15 -5.36 -30.38
N LYS A 353 -11.69 -4.20 -30.75
CA LYS A 353 -10.98 -3.16 -31.50
C LYS A 353 -11.21 -1.80 -30.85
N ALA A 354 -10.29 -0.88 -31.06
CA ALA A 354 -10.52 0.52 -30.75
C ALA A 354 -11.79 1.03 -31.44
N GLY A 355 -12.61 1.76 -30.71
CA GLY A 355 -13.90 2.24 -31.15
C GLY A 355 -15.07 1.29 -30.87
N ASP A 356 -14.87 0.07 -30.39
CA ASP A 356 -15.97 -0.81 -29.97
C ASP A 356 -16.71 -0.18 -28.77
N ILE A 357 -18.08 -0.22 -28.86
CA ILE A 357 -18.96 0.33 -27.82
C ILE A 357 -19.99 -0.74 -27.42
N ALA A 358 -20.32 -0.75 -26.13
CA ALA A 358 -21.43 -1.58 -25.64
C ALA A 358 -22.00 -1.02 -24.32
N VAL A 359 -23.23 -1.46 -24.02
CA VAL A 359 -23.74 -1.40 -22.64
C VAL A 359 -23.51 -2.74 -22.00
N VAL A 360 -22.77 -2.71 -20.87
CA VAL A 360 -22.37 -3.90 -20.12
C VAL A 360 -22.95 -3.83 -18.71
N GLN A 361 -23.53 -4.92 -18.24
CA GLN A 361 -23.97 -5.02 -16.84
C GLN A 361 -22.73 -5.14 -15.95
N GLY A 362 -22.60 -4.25 -14.99
CA GLY A 362 -21.53 -4.34 -14.00
C GLY A 362 -22.04 -4.58 -12.59
N MET A 363 -21.16 -4.40 -11.62
CA MET A 363 -21.42 -4.73 -10.20
C MET A 363 -22.56 -3.89 -9.59
N LEU A 364 -22.54 -2.59 -9.80
CA LEU A 364 -23.52 -1.64 -9.22
C LEU A 364 -24.43 -1.02 -10.26
N PHE A 365 -23.93 -0.83 -11.47
CA PHE A 365 -24.61 -0.12 -12.56
C PHE A 365 -24.52 -0.91 -13.85
N ARG A 366 -25.33 -0.50 -14.85
CA ARG A 366 -24.99 -0.72 -16.24
C ARG A 366 -24.00 0.34 -16.65
N TYR A 367 -23.01 -0.05 -17.43
CA TYR A 367 -21.99 0.87 -17.92
C TYR A 367 -22.05 0.97 -19.44
N LEU A 368 -22.07 2.19 -19.97
CA LEU A 368 -21.68 2.43 -21.34
C LEU A 368 -20.17 2.40 -21.39
N VAL A 369 -19.60 1.52 -22.19
CA VAL A 369 -18.16 1.31 -22.30
C VAL A 369 -17.71 1.59 -23.74
N TYR A 370 -16.57 2.29 -23.87
CA TYR A 370 -15.91 2.58 -25.14
C TYR A 370 -14.48 2.07 -25.08
N MET A 371 -14.06 1.30 -26.08
CA MET A 371 -12.71 0.76 -26.17
C MET A 371 -11.76 1.81 -26.80
N GLU A 372 -10.87 2.39 -26.03
CA GLU A 372 -9.83 3.27 -26.55
C GLU A 372 -8.65 2.46 -27.08
N VAL A 373 -8.07 1.59 -26.24
CA VAL A 373 -6.95 0.72 -26.59
C VAL A 373 -7.31 -0.73 -26.28
N PRO A 374 -7.38 -1.61 -27.29
CA PRO A 374 -7.61 -3.05 -27.10
C PRO A 374 -6.48 -3.68 -26.30
N ALA A 375 -6.76 -4.84 -25.70
CA ALA A 375 -5.82 -5.56 -24.87
C ALA A 375 -4.49 -5.86 -25.58
N PHE A 376 -3.38 -5.52 -24.93
CA PHE A 376 -2.02 -5.79 -25.38
C PHE A 376 -1.10 -6.03 -24.17
N HIS A 377 0.11 -6.57 -24.42
CA HIS A 377 1.14 -6.69 -23.38
C HIS A 377 2.04 -5.44 -23.45
N ALA A 378 2.00 -4.66 -22.39
CA ALA A 378 2.81 -3.46 -22.30
C ALA A 378 4.29 -3.78 -22.09
N THR A 379 5.14 -2.87 -22.57
CA THR A 379 6.58 -2.87 -22.35
C THR A 379 6.98 -1.57 -21.66
N SER A 380 8.13 -1.57 -20.99
CA SER A 380 8.69 -0.31 -20.50
C SER A 380 9.01 0.65 -21.66
N CYS A 381 9.04 1.93 -21.34
CA CYS A 381 9.36 3.00 -22.27
C CYS A 381 10.44 3.90 -21.67
N ASP A 382 11.33 4.42 -22.51
CA ASP A 382 12.29 5.43 -22.10
C ASP A 382 11.75 6.82 -22.43
N ILE A 383 11.78 7.71 -21.44
CA ILE A 383 11.31 9.09 -21.55
C ILE A 383 12.28 10.08 -20.92
N MET A 384 12.03 11.34 -21.12
CA MET A 384 12.46 12.43 -20.24
C MET A 384 11.22 13.18 -19.76
N PHE A 385 11.19 13.51 -18.49
CA PHE A 385 10.08 14.21 -17.87
C PHE A 385 10.55 15.46 -17.12
N VAL A 386 9.82 16.54 -17.30
CA VAL A 386 9.96 17.75 -16.49
C VAL A 386 8.59 18.22 -16.04
N GLY A 387 8.35 18.25 -14.74
CA GLY A 387 7.03 18.58 -14.23
C GLY A 387 7.06 19.26 -12.88
N THR A 388 5.91 19.81 -12.52
CA THR A 388 5.63 20.43 -11.23
C THR A 388 4.39 19.78 -10.63
N GLN A 389 4.53 19.21 -9.43
CA GLN A 389 3.39 18.71 -8.68
C GLN A 389 2.62 19.91 -8.07
N TYR A 390 1.31 19.85 -8.10
CA TYR A 390 0.46 20.84 -7.45
C TYR A 390 0.38 20.54 -5.96
N ASP A 391 0.59 21.58 -5.16
CA ASP A 391 0.31 21.51 -3.72
C ASP A 391 -1.21 21.40 -3.50
N GLU A 392 -1.63 20.62 -2.51
CA GLU A 392 -3.05 20.40 -2.18
C GLU A 392 -3.79 21.72 -1.89
N ASN A 393 -3.08 22.71 -1.34
CA ASN A 393 -3.63 24.03 -1.01
C ASN A 393 -3.58 25.03 -2.18
N MET A 394 -3.03 24.65 -3.34
CA MET A 394 -3.01 25.53 -4.50
C MET A 394 -4.42 25.82 -5.01
N THR A 395 -4.72 27.09 -5.22
CA THR A 395 -5.96 27.51 -5.87
C THR A 395 -5.97 27.15 -7.35
N ALA A 396 -7.16 27.04 -7.95
CA ALA A 396 -7.29 26.78 -9.39
C ALA A 396 -6.56 27.85 -10.23
N GLU A 397 -6.56 29.11 -9.80
CA GLU A 397 -5.84 30.19 -10.48
C GLU A 397 -4.32 29.99 -10.41
N THR A 398 -3.79 29.59 -9.24
CA THR A 398 -2.36 29.33 -9.09
C THR A 398 -1.93 28.14 -9.94
N ARG A 399 -2.71 27.06 -9.96
CA ARG A 399 -2.46 25.88 -10.82
C ARG A 399 -2.42 26.26 -12.29
N LYS A 400 -3.35 27.11 -12.74
CA LYS A 400 -3.38 27.63 -14.10
C LYS A 400 -2.12 28.43 -14.43
N GLN A 401 -1.67 29.30 -13.54
CA GLN A 401 -0.45 30.10 -13.74
C GLN A 401 0.80 29.24 -13.83
N GLU A 402 0.92 28.20 -12.99
CA GLU A 402 2.04 27.24 -13.07
C GLU A 402 2.01 26.45 -14.37
N PHE A 403 0.82 26.01 -14.82
CA PHE A 403 0.69 25.36 -16.12
C PHE A 403 1.08 26.29 -17.28
N GLU A 404 0.56 27.52 -17.34
CA GLU A 404 0.89 28.50 -18.40
C GLU A 404 2.40 28.80 -18.46
N LYS A 405 3.06 28.86 -17.30
CA LYS A 405 4.50 29.04 -17.20
C LYS A 405 5.26 27.85 -17.76
N ALA A 406 4.88 26.62 -17.36
CA ALA A 406 5.51 25.40 -17.84
C ALA A 406 5.26 25.19 -19.34
N GLU A 407 4.04 25.43 -19.82
CA GLU A 407 3.67 25.37 -21.24
C GLU A 407 4.48 26.34 -22.09
N LYS A 408 4.68 27.56 -21.61
CA LYS A 408 5.52 28.55 -22.30
C LYS A 408 6.95 28.03 -22.48
N MET A 409 7.56 27.49 -21.45
CA MET A 409 8.92 26.94 -21.52
C MET A 409 8.99 25.74 -22.49
N TYR A 410 8.02 24.85 -22.43
CA TYR A 410 7.89 23.73 -23.36
C TYR A 410 7.76 24.19 -24.81
N LEU A 411 6.94 25.22 -25.08
CA LEU A 411 6.75 25.76 -26.43
C LEU A 411 8.00 26.51 -26.93
N GLU A 412 8.75 27.18 -26.06
CA GLU A 412 10.04 27.80 -26.39
C GLU A 412 11.04 26.75 -26.86
N TRP A 413 11.18 25.62 -26.15
CA TRP A 413 12.00 24.51 -26.61
C TRP A 413 11.44 23.92 -27.92
N LYS A 414 10.16 23.58 -27.98
CA LYS A 414 9.55 22.87 -29.12
C LYS A 414 9.63 23.67 -30.43
N ASN A 415 9.46 25.00 -30.38
CA ASN A 415 9.51 25.88 -31.54
C ASN A 415 10.92 26.36 -31.85
N GLY A 416 11.86 26.21 -30.92
CA GLY A 416 13.26 26.54 -31.08
C GLY A 416 14.07 25.37 -31.61
N ASP A 417 14.73 24.65 -30.74
CA ASP A 417 15.57 23.51 -31.05
C ASP A 417 14.73 22.24 -31.35
N GLY A 418 13.76 21.90 -30.48
CA GLY A 418 12.87 20.76 -30.64
C GLY A 418 13.56 19.37 -30.64
N THR A 419 14.88 19.33 -30.35
CA THR A 419 15.69 18.10 -30.34
C THR A 419 15.68 17.41 -28.98
N LYS A 420 16.13 16.14 -28.94
CA LYS A 420 16.34 15.39 -27.70
C LYS A 420 17.33 16.10 -26.77
N GLU A 421 18.42 16.57 -27.33
CA GLU A 421 19.49 17.28 -26.61
C GLU A 421 18.95 18.58 -26.01
N GLY A 422 18.19 19.36 -26.79
CA GLY A 422 17.54 20.58 -26.29
C GLY A 422 16.49 20.31 -25.21
N PHE A 423 15.78 19.16 -25.24
CA PHE A 423 14.88 18.77 -24.15
C PHE A 423 15.66 18.40 -22.89
N TRP A 424 16.81 17.77 -23.04
CA TRP A 424 17.71 17.49 -21.92
C TRP A 424 18.16 18.78 -21.22
N ASP A 425 18.58 19.78 -22.00
CA ASP A 425 18.98 21.09 -21.47
C ASP A 425 17.81 21.80 -20.78
N TYR A 426 16.60 21.70 -21.36
CA TYR A 426 15.37 22.22 -20.76
C TYR A 426 15.06 21.50 -19.45
N SER A 427 15.09 20.16 -19.44
CA SER A 427 14.82 19.34 -18.26
C SER A 427 15.79 19.66 -17.12
N THR A 428 17.10 19.67 -17.40
CA THR A 428 18.13 19.95 -16.39
C THR A 428 18.05 21.37 -15.85
N SER A 429 17.75 22.37 -16.69
CA SER A 429 17.58 23.76 -16.26
C SER A 429 16.34 23.98 -15.37
N ALA A 430 15.34 23.14 -15.53
CA ALA A 430 14.08 23.18 -14.78
C ALA A 430 14.04 22.19 -13.58
N ASN A 431 15.18 21.64 -13.15
CA ASN A 431 15.28 20.57 -12.16
C ASN A 431 14.43 19.32 -12.52
N GLY A 432 14.29 19.04 -13.80
CA GLY A 432 13.63 17.84 -14.29
C GLY A 432 14.51 16.60 -14.15
N MET A 433 13.90 15.45 -14.33
CA MET A 433 14.59 14.16 -14.37
C MET A 433 15.22 13.96 -15.75
N GLY A 434 16.40 13.35 -15.77
CA GLY A 434 17.06 12.95 -17.00
C GLY A 434 16.29 11.86 -17.75
N GLU A 435 17.00 11.02 -18.52
CA GLU A 435 16.39 9.83 -19.12
C GLU A 435 16.02 8.83 -18.04
N GLU A 436 14.79 8.32 -18.12
CA GLU A 436 14.29 7.28 -17.22
C GLU A 436 13.50 6.23 -17.99
N THR A 437 13.55 4.99 -17.50
CA THR A 437 12.75 3.88 -17.98
C THR A 437 11.51 3.76 -17.11
N VAL A 438 10.33 3.84 -17.72
CA VAL A 438 9.03 3.86 -17.03
C VAL A 438 8.13 2.75 -17.49
N ARG A 439 7.24 2.33 -16.58
CA ARG A 439 6.22 1.32 -16.78
C ARG A 439 4.83 1.88 -16.48
N ILE A 440 3.80 1.15 -16.87
CA ILE A 440 2.42 1.49 -16.49
C ILE A 440 2.30 1.45 -14.96
N GLY A 441 1.83 2.56 -14.37
CA GLY A 441 1.67 2.76 -12.94
C GLY A 441 2.80 3.58 -12.28
N ASP A 442 3.87 3.90 -12.99
CA ASP A 442 4.94 4.75 -12.46
C ASP A 442 4.53 6.23 -12.40
N TYR A 443 3.57 6.63 -13.23
CA TYR A 443 3.00 7.99 -13.26
C TYR A 443 1.48 7.98 -13.03
N TYR A 444 0.88 9.18 -12.92
CA TYR A 444 -0.57 9.33 -12.95
C TYR A 444 -1.12 8.85 -14.30
N PHE A 445 -2.34 8.31 -14.28
CA PHE A 445 -2.91 7.62 -15.43
C PHE A 445 -2.97 8.49 -16.71
N GLU A 446 -3.10 9.82 -16.58
CA GLU A 446 -3.12 10.72 -17.74
C GLU A 446 -1.76 10.78 -18.44
N ILE A 447 -0.67 10.71 -17.66
CA ILE A 447 0.70 10.66 -18.17
C ILE A 447 0.99 9.28 -18.74
N ASP A 448 0.66 8.21 -18.01
CA ASP A 448 0.79 6.83 -18.46
C ASP A 448 0.01 6.57 -19.76
N ASN A 449 -1.22 7.08 -19.85
CA ASN A 449 -2.04 6.97 -21.04
C ASN A 449 -1.38 7.57 -22.28
N TRP A 450 -0.63 8.66 -22.11
CA TRP A 450 0.10 9.25 -23.20
C TRP A 450 1.38 8.47 -23.52
N ILE A 451 2.18 8.10 -22.53
CA ILE A 451 3.47 7.41 -22.71
C ILE A 451 3.25 6.04 -23.37
N HIS A 452 2.33 5.24 -22.84
CA HIS A 452 2.13 3.84 -23.26
C HIS A 452 1.11 3.68 -24.40
N ASP A 453 0.69 4.78 -25.07
CA ASP A 453 -0.15 4.67 -26.23
C ASP A 453 0.61 3.96 -27.38
N PRO A 454 0.08 2.85 -27.94
CA PRO A 454 0.77 2.05 -28.95
C PRO A 454 1.15 2.82 -30.22
N SER A 455 0.57 4.00 -30.45
CA SER A 455 0.88 4.86 -31.60
C SER A 455 2.10 5.77 -31.40
N ARG A 456 2.66 5.86 -30.17
CA ARG A 456 3.81 6.72 -29.86
C ARG A 456 5.02 6.37 -30.69
N LYS A 457 5.75 7.42 -31.05
CA LYS A 457 7.00 7.32 -31.81
C LYS A 457 8.10 8.09 -31.12
N SER A 458 9.33 7.61 -31.25
CA SER A 458 10.50 8.35 -30.78
C SER A 458 10.50 9.80 -31.30
N GLY A 459 10.71 10.75 -30.39
CA GLY A 459 10.63 12.19 -30.66
C GLY A 459 9.26 12.82 -30.42
N ASP A 460 8.21 12.03 -30.16
CA ASP A 460 6.92 12.59 -29.74
C ASP A 460 7.10 13.33 -28.41
N SER A 461 6.39 14.44 -28.24
CA SER A 461 6.40 15.21 -27.01
C SER A 461 5.05 15.86 -26.75
N VAL A 462 4.73 16.05 -25.47
CA VAL A 462 3.48 16.69 -25.04
C VAL A 462 3.72 17.52 -23.79
N MET A 463 2.89 18.54 -23.61
CA MET A 463 2.67 19.21 -22.34
C MET A 463 1.33 18.75 -21.77
N LEU A 464 1.34 18.18 -20.59
CA LEU A 464 0.17 17.64 -19.91
C LEU A 464 -0.16 18.49 -18.68
N ASN A 465 -1.47 18.61 -18.43
CA ASN A 465 -2.01 19.22 -17.22
C ASN A 465 -2.98 18.21 -16.60
N THR A 466 -2.64 17.71 -15.42
CA THR A 466 -3.41 16.71 -14.68
C THR A 466 -4.02 17.33 -13.43
N SER A 467 -4.82 16.57 -12.72
CA SER A 467 -5.36 17.00 -11.41
C SER A 467 -4.27 17.18 -10.35
N GLN A 468 -3.12 16.51 -10.50
CA GLN A 468 -2.04 16.43 -9.52
C GLN A 468 -0.81 17.28 -9.88
N GLY A 469 -0.72 17.76 -11.12
CA GLY A 469 0.43 18.51 -11.57
C GLY A 469 0.42 18.77 -13.06
N CYS A 470 1.46 19.43 -13.54
CA CYS A 470 1.67 19.62 -14.98
C CYS A 470 3.10 19.26 -15.36
N GLY A 471 3.30 18.81 -16.60
CA GLY A 471 4.64 18.45 -17.04
C GLY A 471 4.75 18.20 -18.52
N ALA A 472 5.97 18.41 -19.04
CA ALA A 472 6.36 18.07 -20.39
C ALA A 472 6.99 16.69 -20.41
N VAL A 473 6.58 15.87 -21.37
CA VAL A 473 7.13 14.53 -21.63
C VAL A 473 7.76 14.51 -23.01
N TYR A 474 8.95 13.97 -23.11
CA TYR A 474 9.60 13.61 -24.36
C TYR A 474 9.77 12.09 -24.44
N TYR A 475 9.20 11.48 -25.47
CA TYR A 475 9.22 10.03 -25.67
C TYR A 475 10.47 9.61 -26.44
N ILE A 476 11.34 8.84 -25.82
CA ILE A 476 12.58 8.33 -26.43
C ILE A 476 12.28 7.06 -27.23
N GLY A 477 11.57 6.12 -26.62
CA GLY A 477 11.20 4.88 -27.27
C GLY A 477 10.64 3.83 -26.33
N LYS A 478 10.16 2.74 -26.89
CA LYS A 478 9.77 1.57 -26.11
C LYS A 478 10.86 0.51 -26.12
N ASN A 479 10.97 -0.24 -25.04
CA ASN A 479 11.91 -1.34 -24.89
C ASN A 479 11.20 -2.64 -25.30
N GLU A 480 11.38 -3.07 -26.57
CA GLU A 480 10.59 -4.14 -27.20
C GLU A 480 10.61 -5.48 -26.46
N ASP A 481 11.67 -5.78 -25.71
CA ASP A 481 11.88 -7.04 -25.01
C ASP A 481 11.64 -6.93 -23.48
N ASP A 482 11.39 -5.71 -22.96
CA ASP A 482 11.19 -5.46 -21.53
C ASP A 482 9.71 -5.34 -21.18
N PHE A 483 9.01 -6.47 -21.19
CA PHE A 483 7.58 -6.53 -20.90
C PHE A 483 7.27 -6.36 -19.41
N ASP A 484 6.22 -5.60 -19.09
CA ASP A 484 5.75 -5.37 -17.72
C ASP A 484 5.37 -6.67 -16.99
N TRP A 485 4.84 -7.66 -17.71
CA TRP A 485 4.50 -8.94 -17.11
C TRP A 485 5.71 -9.69 -16.53
N ILE A 486 6.92 -9.46 -17.05
CA ILE A 486 8.15 -10.07 -16.53
C ILE A 486 8.37 -9.61 -15.09
N LYS A 487 8.34 -8.30 -14.86
CA LYS A 487 8.47 -7.71 -13.53
C LYS A 487 7.34 -8.16 -12.61
N THR A 488 6.09 -8.07 -13.08
CA THR A 488 4.91 -8.44 -12.30
C THR A 488 4.93 -9.90 -11.83
N ILE A 489 5.33 -10.82 -12.71
CA ILE A 489 5.44 -12.25 -12.34
C ILE A 489 6.58 -12.47 -11.37
N LYS A 490 7.76 -11.88 -11.60
CA LYS A 490 8.89 -12.00 -10.68
C LYS A 490 8.53 -11.53 -9.28
N GLU A 491 7.93 -10.36 -9.16
CA GLU A 491 7.49 -9.78 -7.89
C GLU A 491 6.42 -10.66 -7.20
N THR A 492 5.48 -11.22 -7.97
CA THR A 492 4.46 -12.12 -7.44
C THR A 492 5.08 -13.40 -6.87
N LEU A 493 5.97 -14.04 -7.64
CA LEU A 493 6.66 -15.26 -7.21
C LEU A 493 7.56 -15.00 -6.01
N ALA A 494 8.31 -13.88 -6.00
CA ALA A 494 9.14 -13.48 -4.89
C ALA A 494 8.32 -13.25 -3.61
N THR A 495 7.17 -12.60 -3.74
CA THR A 495 6.26 -12.37 -2.62
C THR A 495 5.70 -13.70 -2.06
N GLU A 496 5.33 -14.64 -2.93
CA GLU A 496 4.85 -15.96 -2.50
C GLU A 496 5.96 -16.77 -1.80
N GLU A 497 7.18 -16.74 -2.32
CA GLU A 497 8.32 -17.43 -1.74
C GLU A 497 8.77 -16.81 -0.40
N LEU A 498 8.86 -15.50 -0.32
CA LEU A 498 9.15 -14.79 0.92
C LEU A 498 8.11 -15.12 2.01
N LYS A 499 6.84 -15.11 1.65
CA LYS A 499 5.76 -15.45 2.56
C LYS A 499 5.82 -16.90 3.04
N ALA A 500 6.15 -17.83 2.14
CA ALA A 500 6.32 -19.24 2.51
C ALA A 500 7.50 -19.41 3.48
N TYR A 501 8.61 -18.73 3.21
CA TYR A 501 9.79 -18.69 4.08
C TYR A 501 9.44 -18.14 5.48
N GLN A 502 8.78 -16.98 5.54
CA GLN A 502 8.34 -16.37 6.79
C GLN A 502 7.45 -17.31 7.60
N GLN A 503 6.48 -17.97 6.96
CA GLN A 503 5.60 -18.93 7.63
C GLN A 503 6.34 -20.15 8.18
N GLU A 504 7.34 -20.66 7.46
CA GLU A 504 8.15 -21.79 7.90
C GLU A 504 8.97 -21.44 9.15
N VAL A 505 9.67 -20.31 9.14
CA VAL A 505 10.52 -19.87 10.27
C VAL A 505 9.67 -19.51 11.48
N LEU A 506 8.57 -18.80 11.29
CA LEU A 506 7.66 -18.43 12.38
C LEU A 506 7.08 -19.67 13.09
N ALA A 507 6.67 -20.68 12.32
CA ALA A 507 6.10 -21.89 12.89
C ALA A 507 7.12 -22.74 13.67
N LYS A 508 8.40 -22.59 13.35
CA LYS A 508 9.48 -23.38 13.96
C LYS A 508 10.08 -22.69 15.18
N ASP A 509 10.43 -21.43 15.04
CA ASP A 509 11.33 -20.73 15.97
C ASP A 509 10.62 -19.61 16.76
N TYR A 510 9.37 -19.23 16.39
CA TYR A 510 8.61 -18.14 17.01
C TYR A 510 7.18 -18.55 17.41
N GLU A 511 6.98 -19.83 17.81
CA GLU A 511 5.71 -20.26 18.39
C GLU A 511 5.46 -19.53 19.70
N ALA A 512 4.24 -18.97 19.85
CA ALA A 512 3.91 -18.14 21.00
C ALA A 512 3.27 -18.95 22.13
N GLU A 513 3.83 -18.89 23.33
CA GLU A 513 3.18 -19.34 24.55
C GLU A 513 2.49 -18.15 25.24
N ARG A 514 1.22 -18.32 25.60
CA ARG A 514 0.38 -17.26 26.14
C ARG A 514 0.14 -17.42 27.64
N ASN A 515 0.50 -16.41 28.42
CA ASN A 515 0.12 -16.35 29.83
C ASN A 515 -1.25 -15.67 29.99
N ARG A 516 -2.31 -16.46 30.03
CA ARG A 516 -3.69 -15.95 30.07
C ARG A 516 -3.99 -15.06 31.28
N ALA A 517 -3.34 -15.27 32.40
CA ALA A 517 -3.58 -14.45 33.59
C ALA A 517 -2.99 -13.03 33.39
N VAL A 518 -1.81 -12.93 32.81
CA VAL A 518 -1.16 -11.65 32.51
C VAL A 518 -1.87 -10.97 31.33
N LEU A 519 -2.27 -11.71 30.29
CA LEU A 519 -3.04 -11.16 29.16
C LEU A 519 -4.37 -10.53 29.59
N ASN A 520 -5.09 -11.13 30.55
CA ASN A 520 -6.30 -10.50 31.07
C ASN A 520 -6.00 -9.15 31.74
N ASN A 521 -4.92 -9.07 32.52
CA ASN A 521 -4.48 -7.79 33.10
C ASN A 521 -4.03 -6.81 32.02
N ALA A 522 -3.43 -7.30 30.92
CA ALA A 522 -3.02 -6.47 29.79
C ALA A 522 -4.23 -5.87 29.07
N TYR A 523 -5.32 -6.63 28.90
CA TYR A 523 -6.57 -6.11 28.34
C TYR A 523 -7.16 -5.01 29.21
N ASP A 524 -7.28 -5.26 30.52
CA ASP A 524 -7.80 -4.27 31.48
C ASP A 524 -6.94 -2.99 31.46
N THR A 525 -5.63 -3.14 31.29
CA THR A 525 -4.67 -2.02 31.20
C THR A 525 -4.85 -1.25 29.89
N ALA A 526 -4.92 -1.94 28.75
CA ALA A 526 -5.13 -1.34 27.43
C ALA A 526 -6.49 -0.63 27.34
N ASP A 527 -7.53 -1.18 27.97
CA ASP A 527 -8.88 -0.59 27.97
C ASP A 527 -8.88 0.84 28.54
N ILE A 528 -7.97 1.17 29.47
CA ILE A 528 -7.85 2.54 30.01
C ILE A 528 -7.47 3.53 28.91
N SER A 529 -6.46 3.22 28.09
CA SER A 529 -6.00 4.06 27.01
C SER A 529 -6.98 4.09 25.84
N ILE A 530 -7.61 2.95 25.55
CA ILE A 530 -8.71 2.84 24.59
C ILE A 530 -9.87 3.75 24.95
N LEU A 531 -10.33 3.75 26.19
CA LEU A 531 -11.41 4.62 26.67
C LEU A 531 -11.04 6.12 26.57
N LYS A 532 -9.78 6.49 26.84
CA LYS A 532 -9.30 7.86 26.63
C LYS A 532 -9.40 8.26 25.16
N HIS A 533 -9.02 7.38 24.25
CA HIS A 533 -9.08 7.63 22.81
C HIS A 533 -10.53 7.72 22.32
N GLN A 534 -11.40 6.80 22.71
CA GLN A 534 -12.84 6.82 22.35
C GLN A 534 -13.50 8.14 22.79
N LYS A 535 -13.18 8.62 23.99
CA LYS A 535 -13.69 9.92 24.46
C LYS A 535 -13.24 11.08 23.58
N LYS A 536 -11.98 11.09 23.12
CA LYS A 536 -11.48 12.10 22.19
C LYS A 536 -12.22 12.06 20.83
N LEU A 537 -12.54 10.87 20.33
CA LEU A 537 -13.36 10.70 19.12
C LEU A 537 -14.76 11.26 19.27
N GLU A 538 -15.45 10.98 20.39
CA GLU A 538 -16.78 11.54 20.67
C GLU A 538 -16.77 13.07 20.76
N GLU A 539 -15.74 13.66 21.36
CA GLU A 539 -15.59 15.09 21.47
C GLU A 539 -15.41 15.74 20.10
N LYS A 540 -14.59 15.14 19.22
CA LYS A 540 -14.42 15.59 17.82
C LYS A 540 -15.73 15.52 17.04
N GLU A 541 -16.49 14.44 17.16
CA GLU A 541 -17.81 14.34 16.51
C GLU A 541 -18.81 15.40 16.96
N LYS A 542 -18.80 15.76 18.27
CA LYS A 542 -19.67 16.82 18.81
C LYS A 542 -19.30 18.20 18.31
N GLN A 543 -18.01 18.44 18.00
CA GLN A 543 -17.53 19.71 17.44
C GLN A 543 -17.86 19.87 15.96
N ASN A 544 -18.01 18.79 15.22
CA ASN A 544 -18.30 18.75 13.79
C ASN A 544 -19.82 18.76 13.47
N LYS A 545 -20.68 18.65 14.50
CA LYS A 545 -22.16 18.75 14.40
C LYS A 545 -22.63 20.15 14.79
#